data_6ad53807967dd46ef047960d9ad93ddf
#
_entry.id   6ad53807967dd46ef047960d9ad93ddf
#
_cell.length_a   1.000
_cell.length_b   1.000
_cell.length_c   1.000
_cell.angle_alpha   90.00
_cell.angle_beta   90.00
_cell.angle_gamma   90.00
#
_symmetry.space_group_name_H-M   'P 1'
#
loop_
_entity.id
_entity.type
_entity.pdbx_description
1 polymer ?
#
loop_
_entity_poly.entity_id
_entity_poly.type
_entity_poly.pdbx_seq_one_letter_code
_entity_poly.pdbx_strand_id
1 'polypeptide(L)'
;MAVPQLCNLGMSGIAFAGTDVGGFGADCTPELMCRWVQVGAFSPLFRNHSSMGSTFQEPWQFDEETIRIYRKFVELRYQLLPYLYDLFRECELTGLPIMRPLVLHYENDPEVWNLNGEFLVGENLLAA
;
A
#
# COMPACT_ATOMS: atom_id res chain seq x y z
N MET A 1 -5.28 -7.56 -6.85
CA MET A 1 -5.22 -6.46 -7.85
C MET A 1 -5.11 -5.05 -7.23
N ALA A 2 -4.79 -4.92 -5.96
CA ALA A 2 -4.68 -3.62 -5.28
C ALA A 2 -3.54 -2.74 -5.83
N VAL A 3 -2.34 -3.31 -5.98
CA VAL A 3 -1.14 -2.57 -6.42
C VAL A 3 -1.33 -1.86 -7.76
N PRO A 4 -1.67 -2.54 -8.87
CA PRO A 4 -1.83 -1.85 -10.16
C PRO A 4 -3.00 -0.85 -10.15
N GLN A 5 -4.05 -1.10 -9.37
CA GLN A 5 -5.16 -0.15 -9.25
C GLN A 5 -4.71 1.15 -8.57
N LEU A 6 -3.95 1.06 -7.48
CA LEU A 6 -3.42 2.23 -6.78
C LEU A 6 -2.40 3.00 -7.62
N CYS A 7 -1.52 2.29 -8.34
CA CYS A 7 -0.59 2.91 -9.27
C CYS A 7 -1.35 3.67 -10.39
N ASN A 8 -2.37 3.07 -10.98
CA ASN A 8 -3.19 3.70 -12.02
C ASN A 8 -3.97 4.92 -11.51
N LEU A 9 -4.50 4.86 -10.30
CA LEU A 9 -5.14 6.02 -9.66
C LEU A 9 -4.14 7.17 -9.47
N GLY A 10 -2.94 6.86 -8.96
CA GLY A 10 -1.85 7.84 -8.81
C GLY A 10 -1.48 8.49 -10.15
N MET A 11 -1.28 7.69 -11.20
CA MET A 11 -1.01 8.17 -12.56
C MET A 11 -2.14 8.99 -13.16
N SER A 12 -3.36 8.82 -12.65
CA SER A 12 -4.55 9.59 -13.06
C SER A 12 -4.79 10.84 -12.21
N GLY A 13 -3.86 11.21 -11.33
CA GLY A 13 -3.94 12.39 -10.48
C GLY A 13 -4.61 12.16 -9.11
N ILE A 14 -4.96 10.92 -8.76
CA ILE A 14 -5.53 10.56 -7.45
C ILE A 14 -4.43 9.96 -6.59
N ALA A 15 -3.56 10.81 -6.06
CA ALA A 15 -2.36 10.38 -5.34
C ALA A 15 -2.63 9.89 -3.92
N PHE A 16 -3.66 10.42 -3.24
CA PHE A 16 -4.04 9.97 -1.88
C PHE A 16 -5.11 8.88 -1.97
N ALA A 17 -4.68 7.67 -2.24
CA ALA A 17 -5.53 6.48 -2.34
C ALA A 17 -4.94 5.32 -1.54
N GLY A 18 -5.79 4.36 -1.19
CA GLY A 18 -5.42 3.12 -0.51
C GLY A 18 -6.53 2.10 -0.68
N THR A 19 -6.26 0.89 -0.23
CA THR A 19 -7.25 -0.19 -0.15
C THR A 19 -7.53 -0.50 1.31
N ASP A 20 -8.69 -1.07 1.58
CA ASP A 20 -9.03 -1.50 2.94
C ASP A 20 -8.20 -2.73 3.31
N VAL A 21 -7.29 -2.54 4.28
CA VAL A 21 -6.42 -3.59 4.80
C VAL A 21 -7.27 -4.69 5.44
N GLY A 22 -7.04 -5.92 5.03
CA GLY A 22 -7.86 -7.08 5.39
C GLY A 22 -8.93 -7.42 4.35
N GLY A 23 -9.26 -6.48 3.46
CA GLY A 23 -10.34 -6.60 2.49
C GLY A 23 -11.69 -6.12 3.04
N PHE A 24 -12.51 -5.53 2.18
CA PHE A 24 -13.76 -4.88 2.59
C PHE A 24 -14.95 -5.83 2.63
N GLY A 25 -15.11 -6.68 1.63
CA GLY A 25 -16.38 -7.36 1.34
C GLY A 25 -16.48 -8.82 1.79
N ALA A 26 -15.46 -9.37 2.43
CA ALA A 26 -15.42 -10.76 2.90
C ALA A 26 -14.62 -10.89 4.19
N ASP A 27 -14.80 -12.03 4.86
CA ASP A 27 -14.04 -12.32 6.08
C ASP A 27 -12.55 -12.47 5.80
N CYS A 28 -11.75 -11.87 6.65
CA CYS A 28 -10.30 -11.84 6.52
C CYS A 28 -9.67 -13.04 7.25
N THR A 29 -8.76 -13.75 6.58
CA THR A 29 -7.93 -14.77 7.22
C THR A 29 -6.64 -14.18 7.78
N PRO A 30 -5.94 -14.85 8.73
CA PRO A 30 -4.65 -14.40 9.25
C PRO A 30 -3.62 -14.12 8.15
N GLU A 31 -3.48 -15.04 7.20
CA GLU A 31 -2.56 -14.86 6.06
C GLU A 31 -2.93 -13.66 5.20
N LEU A 32 -4.22 -13.50 4.90
CA LEU A 32 -4.70 -12.37 4.10
C LEU A 32 -4.44 -11.04 4.81
N MET A 33 -4.64 -10.98 6.12
CA MET A 33 -4.32 -9.81 6.93
C MET A 33 -2.82 -9.47 6.86
N CYS A 34 -1.95 -10.47 7.00
CA CYS A 34 -0.51 -10.29 6.88
C CYS A 34 -0.10 -9.72 5.50
N ARG A 35 -0.71 -10.22 4.42
CA ARG A 35 -0.46 -9.72 3.06
C ARG A 35 -0.95 -8.28 2.88
N TRP A 36 -2.15 -8.00 3.37
CA TRP A 36 -2.73 -6.67 3.27
C TRP A 36 -1.96 -5.60 4.04
N VAL A 37 -1.52 -5.90 5.27
CA VAL A 37 -0.78 -4.91 6.06
C VAL A 37 0.57 -4.56 5.43
N GLN A 38 1.21 -5.53 4.76
CA GLN A 38 2.46 -5.30 4.02
C GLN A 38 2.26 -4.29 2.90
N VAL A 39 1.27 -4.49 2.05
CA VAL A 39 0.95 -3.54 0.96
C VAL A 39 0.45 -2.20 1.52
N GLY A 40 -0.44 -2.26 2.52
CA GLY A 40 -1.04 -1.07 3.13
C GLY A 40 -0.02 -0.13 3.75
N ALA A 41 1.03 -0.67 4.40
CA ALA A 41 2.07 0.13 5.04
C ALA A 41 2.81 1.06 4.07
N PHE A 42 2.89 0.69 2.80
CA PHE A 42 3.52 1.48 1.73
C PHE A 42 2.54 2.30 0.90
N SER A 43 1.24 2.09 1.08
CA SER A 43 0.21 2.83 0.34
C SER A 43 0.03 4.25 0.91
N PRO A 44 -0.34 5.25 0.10
CA PRO A 44 -0.61 6.61 0.59
C PRO A 44 -1.63 6.64 1.72
N LEU A 45 -2.80 6.02 1.55
CA LEU A 45 -3.80 5.81 2.61
C LEU A 45 -3.64 4.41 3.21
N PHE A 46 -3.42 4.34 4.52
CA PHE A 46 -3.29 3.09 5.27
C PHE A 46 -4.42 2.98 6.30
N ARG A 47 -5.37 2.08 6.05
CA ARG A 47 -6.58 1.93 6.86
C ARG A 47 -7.01 0.45 6.92
N ASN A 48 -7.24 -0.08 8.12
CA ASN A 48 -7.95 -1.33 8.33
C ASN A 48 -9.46 -1.04 8.38
N HIS A 49 -10.22 -1.63 7.47
CA HIS A 49 -11.66 -1.38 7.36
C HIS A 49 -12.37 -2.54 6.66
N SER A 50 -13.58 -2.86 7.16
CA SER A 50 -14.45 -3.90 6.60
C SER A 50 -15.91 -3.46 6.54
N SER A 51 -16.71 -4.18 5.76
CA SER A 51 -18.15 -3.93 5.67
C SER A 51 -18.87 -4.35 6.95
N MET A 52 -20.00 -3.73 7.18
CA MET A 52 -20.90 -4.14 8.26
C MET A 52 -21.35 -5.59 8.06
N GLY A 53 -21.23 -6.42 9.10
CA GLY A 53 -21.57 -7.84 9.06
C GLY A 53 -20.43 -8.78 8.71
N SER A 54 -19.23 -8.25 8.35
CA SER A 54 -18.00 -9.07 8.29
C SER A 54 -17.52 -9.43 9.68
N THR A 55 -16.67 -10.45 9.77
CA THR A 55 -15.94 -10.74 11.03
C THR A 55 -15.05 -9.56 11.42
N PHE A 56 -14.87 -9.36 12.72
CA PHE A 56 -13.95 -8.35 13.21
C PHE A 56 -12.53 -8.67 12.76
N GLN A 57 -11.80 -7.65 12.27
CA GLN A 57 -10.47 -7.82 11.71
C GLN A 57 -9.41 -6.92 12.36
N GLU A 58 -9.64 -6.47 13.57
CA GLU A 58 -8.60 -5.85 14.38
C GLU A 58 -7.48 -6.87 14.68
N PRO A 59 -6.22 -6.45 14.76
CA PRO A 59 -5.08 -7.37 14.87
C PRO A 59 -5.20 -8.40 15.99
N TRP A 60 -5.82 -8.05 17.11
CA TRP A 60 -5.99 -8.93 18.28
C TRP A 60 -7.08 -10.00 18.12
N GLN A 61 -7.82 -10.00 17.00
CA GLN A 61 -8.76 -11.08 16.65
C GLN A 61 -8.05 -12.28 16.01
N PHE A 62 -6.78 -12.11 15.63
CA PHE A 62 -5.98 -13.13 14.97
C PHE A 62 -4.98 -13.78 15.96
N ASP A 63 -4.14 -14.67 15.42
CA ASP A 63 -3.09 -15.32 16.18
C ASP A 63 -1.91 -14.39 16.51
N GLU A 64 -1.03 -14.83 17.42
CA GLU A 64 0.13 -14.06 17.87
C GLU A 64 1.11 -13.72 16.72
N GLU A 65 1.24 -14.62 15.75
CA GLU A 65 2.10 -14.39 14.59
C GLU A 65 1.58 -13.26 13.72
N THR A 66 0.28 -13.23 13.47
CA THR A 66 -0.38 -12.13 12.74
C THR A 66 -0.22 -10.80 13.49
N ILE A 67 -0.41 -10.80 14.82
CA ILE A 67 -0.22 -9.59 15.64
C ILE A 67 1.22 -9.09 15.52
N ARG A 68 2.21 -9.99 15.58
CA ARG A 68 3.64 -9.66 15.47
C ARG A 68 3.97 -9.04 14.11
N ILE A 69 3.47 -9.63 13.03
CA ILE A 69 3.68 -9.12 11.66
C ILE A 69 2.97 -7.76 11.50
N TYR A 70 1.72 -7.66 11.93
CA TYR A 70 0.95 -6.42 11.84
C TYR A 70 1.66 -5.26 12.55
N ARG A 71 2.12 -5.49 13.79
CA ARG A 71 2.88 -4.50 14.57
C ARG A 71 4.13 -4.04 13.84
N LYS A 72 4.93 -4.97 13.30
CA LYS A 72 6.14 -4.66 12.54
C LYS A 72 5.87 -3.68 11.39
N PHE A 73 4.81 -3.91 10.62
CA PHE A 73 4.49 -3.05 9.47
C PHE A 73 3.85 -1.72 9.88
N VAL A 74 3.11 -1.68 10.98
CA VAL A 74 2.63 -0.42 11.56
C VAL A 74 3.81 0.43 12.06
N GLU A 75 4.75 -0.16 12.79
CA GLU A 75 5.96 0.53 13.26
C GLU A 75 6.80 1.06 12.08
N LEU A 76 6.98 0.24 11.03
CA LEU A 76 7.62 0.67 9.78
C LEU A 76 6.87 1.85 9.15
N ARG A 77 5.54 1.80 9.08
CA ARG A 77 4.72 2.90 8.56
C ARG A 77 4.98 4.20 9.31
N TYR A 78 5.06 4.15 10.64
CA TYR A 78 5.34 5.33 11.45
C TYR A 78 6.75 5.90 11.18
N GLN A 79 7.73 5.04 10.94
CA GLN A 79 9.08 5.47 10.54
C GLN A 79 9.10 6.12 9.15
N LEU A 80 8.22 5.68 8.25
CA LEU A 80 8.11 6.21 6.89
C LEU A 80 7.29 7.51 6.80
N LEU A 81 6.56 7.92 7.84
CA LEU A 81 5.70 9.10 7.77
C LEU A 81 6.41 10.38 7.31
N PRO A 82 7.63 10.72 7.78
CA PRO A 82 8.34 11.90 7.28
C PRO A 82 8.64 11.81 5.78
N TYR A 83 9.11 10.64 5.32
CA TYR A 83 9.37 10.40 3.91
C TYR A 83 8.11 10.52 3.05
N LEU A 84 7.01 9.92 3.50
CA LEU A 84 5.72 10.02 2.80
C LEU A 84 5.20 11.46 2.77
N TYR A 85 5.42 12.23 3.83
CA TYR A 85 5.05 13.64 3.86
C TYR A 85 5.83 14.45 2.81
N ASP A 86 7.12 14.20 2.66
CA ASP A 86 7.94 14.82 1.62
C ASP A 86 7.46 14.44 0.22
N LEU A 87 7.06 13.17 0.00
CA LEU A 87 6.48 12.73 -1.27
C LEU A 87 5.12 13.39 -1.57
N PHE A 88 4.30 13.68 -0.55
CA PHE A 88 3.08 14.45 -0.74
C PHE A 88 3.40 15.90 -1.14
N ARG A 89 4.45 16.48 -0.59
CA ARG A 89 4.91 17.80 -1.01
C ARG A 89 5.45 17.80 -2.43
N GLU A 90 6.21 16.77 -2.81
CA GLU A 90 6.64 16.56 -4.20
C GLU A 90 5.43 16.45 -5.14
N CYS A 91 4.45 15.64 -4.77
CA CYS A 91 3.22 15.45 -5.54
C CYS A 91 2.46 16.77 -5.75
N GLU A 92 2.35 17.61 -4.72
CA GLU A 92 1.73 18.94 -4.82
C GLU A 92 2.43 19.83 -5.85
N LEU A 93 3.77 19.75 -5.92
CA LEU A 93 4.57 20.61 -6.78
C LEU A 93 4.70 20.09 -8.22
N THR A 94 4.75 18.78 -8.41
CA THR A 94 5.11 18.14 -9.68
C THR A 94 3.99 17.32 -10.30
N GLY A 95 3.01 16.91 -9.51
CA GLY A 95 1.98 15.95 -9.90
C GLY A 95 2.42 14.48 -9.85
N LEU A 96 3.69 14.19 -9.51
CA LEU A 96 4.17 12.81 -9.40
C LEU A 96 3.48 12.09 -8.23
N PRO A 97 2.92 10.88 -8.43
CA PRO A 97 2.25 10.16 -7.37
C PRO A 97 3.25 9.62 -6.34
N ILE A 98 2.75 9.33 -5.13
CA ILE A 98 3.55 8.74 -4.05
C ILE A 98 3.87 7.28 -4.38
N MET A 99 2.86 6.50 -4.76
CA MET A 99 2.99 5.11 -5.19
C MET A 99 3.08 5.07 -6.72
N ARG A 100 4.22 4.59 -7.24
CA ARG A 100 4.59 4.71 -8.65
C ARG A 100 4.76 3.32 -9.29
N PRO A 101 4.17 3.05 -10.46
CA PRO A 101 4.54 1.86 -11.21
C PRO A 101 5.99 2.00 -11.72
N LEU A 102 6.72 0.89 -11.82
CA LEU A 102 8.11 0.93 -12.26
C LEU A 102 8.28 1.57 -13.65
N VAL A 103 7.32 1.35 -14.53
CA VAL A 103 7.34 1.91 -15.89
C VAL A 103 7.43 3.44 -15.91
N LEU A 104 7.03 4.13 -14.85
CA LEU A 104 7.15 5.60 -14.77
C LEU A 104 8.61 6.07 -14.78
N HIS A 105 9.52 5.28 -14.22
CA HIS A 105 10.96 5.59 -14.12
C HIS A 105 11.82 4.78 -15.09
N TYR A 106 11.32 3.65 -15.57
CA TYR A 106 12.04 2.70 -16.41
C TYR A 106 11.27 2.39 -17.70
N GLU A 107 10.79 3.43 -18.37
CA GLU A 107 9.92 3.33 -19.56
C GLU A 107 10.54 2.54 -20.73
N ASN A 108 11.87 2.51 -20.83
CA ASN A 108 12.60 1.83 -21.89
C ASN A 108 12.91 0.36 -21.57
N ASP A 109 12.52 -0.14 -20.40
CA ASP A 109 12.71 -1.53 -20.00
C ASP A 109 11.42 -2.33 -20.18
N PRO A 110 11.34 -3.22 -21.19
CA PRO A 110 10.14 -4.02 -21.44
C PRO A 110 9.76 -4.96 -20.28
N GLU A 111 10.71 -5.34 -19.42
CA GLU A 111 10.45 -6.23 -18.30
C GLU A 111 9.55 -5.59 -17.23
N VAL A 112 9.56 -4.26 -17.12
CA VAL A 112 8.74 -3.55 -16.12
C VAL A 112 7.35 -3.16 -16.60
N TRP A 113 7.04 -3.25 -17.90
CA TRP A 113 5.78 -2.74 -18.46
C TRP A 113 4.53 -3.42 -17.91
N ASN A 114 4.63 -4.68 -17.53
CA ASN A 114 3.51 -5.47 -17.03
C ASN A 114 3.73 -5.99 -15.59
N LEU A 115 4.65 -5.40 -14.83
CA LEU A 115 4.84 -5.75 -13.43
C LEU A 115 3.67 -5.24 -12.59
N ASN A 116 2.97 -6.18 -11.95
CA ASN A 116 1.76 -5.89 -11.17
C ASN A 116 1.94 -6.12 -9.66
N GLY A 117 3.06 -6.71 -9.25
CA GLY A 117 3.38 -7.04 -7.86
C GLY A 117 4.36 -6.08 -7.20
N GLU A 118 5.04 -5.25 -8.00
CA GLU A 118 6.09 -4.36 -7.55
C GLU A 118 5.76 -2.91 -7.84
N PHE A 119 6.22 -2.00 -6.99
CA PHE A 119 6.02 -0.57 -7.16
C PHE A 119 7.09 0.22 -6.42
N LEU A 120 7.28 1.46 -6.81
CA LEU A 120 8.10 2.41 -6.09
C LEU A 120 7.24 3.27 -5.15
N VAL A 121 7.81 3.63 -4.01
CA VAL A 121 7.31 4.68 -3.12
C VAL A 121 8.28 5.84 -3.26
N GLY A 122 7.89 6.88 -4.00
CA GLY A 122 8.82 7.89 -4.49
C GLY A 122 9.83 7.31 -5.48
N GLU A 123 11.06 7.81 -5.44
CA GLU A 123 12.15 7.34 -6.31
C GLU A 123 13.08 6.33 -5.62
N ASN A 124 13.08 6.28 -4.29
CA ASN A 124 14.15 5.66 -3.51
C ASN A 124 13.77 4.35 -2.83
N LEU A 125 12.50 3.97 -2.83
CA LEU A 125 12.03 2.79 -2.12
C LEU A 125 11.26 1.87 -3.07
N LEU A 126 11.81 0.69 -3.33
CA LEU A 126 11.13 -0.39 -4.06
C LEU A 126 10.41 -1.31 -3.07
N ALA A 127 9.14 -1.54 -3.32
CA ALA A 127 8.32 -2.56 -2.68
C ALA A 127 8.05 -3.69 -3.67
N ALA A 128 8.44 -4.95 -3.28
CA ALA A 128 8.32 -6.17 -4.09
C ALA A 128 7.73 -7.32 -3.27
#